data_a0bc9637198ad3573a56124cd98eb8fb
#
_entry.id   a0bc9637198ad3573a56124cd98eb8fb
#
_cell.length_a   1.000
_cell.length_b   1.000
_cell.length_c   1.000
_cell.angle_alpha   90.00
_cell.angle_beta   90.00
_cell.angle_gamma   90.00
#
_symmetry.space_group_name_H-M   'P 1'
#
loop_
_entity.id
_entity.type
_entity.pdbx_description
1 polymer ?
#
loop_
_entity_poly.entity_id
_entity_poly.type
_entity_poly.pdbx_seq_one_letter_code
_entity_poly.pdbx_strand_id
1 'polypeptide(L)'
;MLFRSTTEDYDSQKTFDFYNEDVPKGHDVHSRYEWVLDEMIFAFEHLVDDSWENKYSSGDMDHYSEPCQWDEDGKPTLYSMKEGPNHTYKCDYDGLHAEWARVDNGLRLFGKYFRTLWD
;
A
#
# COMPACT_ATOMS: atom_id res chain seq x y z
N MET A 1 6.58 5.10 25.04
CA MET A 1 7.08 5.33 24.61
C MET A 1 7.75 5.18 24.60
N LEU A 2 8.10 5.27 24.57
CA LEU A 2 8.89 5.51 24.50
C LEU A 2 9.49 5.78 24.15
N PHE A 3 9.84 6.09 23.90
CA PHE A 3 10.68 6.62 23.70
C PHE A 3 11.33 7.21 24.40
N ARG A 4 11.61 7.50 24.80
CA ARG A 4 12.35 8.09 25.44
C ARG A 4 12.54 7.77 26.67
N SER A 5 12.98 7.32 27.08
CA SER A 5 13.30 7.06 28.04
C SER A 5 14.15 6.99 28.53
N THR A 6 14.34 6.89 28.82
CA THR A 6 15.11 6.94 29.43
C THR A 6 16.08 6.45 29.70
N THR A 7 16.18 6.09 29.42
CA THR A 7 17.31 5.58 29.90
C THR A 7 18.47 6.11 29.22
N GLU A 8 19.56 6.02 29.83
CA GLU A 8 20.74 6.46 29.17
C GLU A 8 21.08 5.61 27.99
N ASP A 9 20.50 4.44 27.92
CA ASP A 9 20.63 3.66 26.70
C ASP A 9 19.89 4.25 25.56
N TYR A 10 18.94 5.09 25.86
CA TYR A 10 18.24 5.74 24.79
C TYR A 10 19.22 6.67 24.11
N ASP A 11 19.40 6.44 22.84
CA ASP A 11 20.33 7.21 22.05
C ASP A 11 19.51 7.98 21.04
N SER A 12 19.43 9.29 21.20
CA SER A 12 18.66 10.10 20.28
C SER A 12 19.21 10.04 18.87
N GLN A 13 20.50 9.74 18.71
CA GLN A 13 21.05 9.57 17.38
C GLN A 13 20.48 8.36 16.67
N LYS A 14 20.18 7.30 17.42
CA LYS A 14 19.54 6.14 16.80
C LYS A 14 18.18 6.49 16.25
N THR A 15 17.50 7.41 16.89
CA THR A 15 16.20 7.86 16.40
C THR A 15 16.31 8.52 15.04
N PHE A 16 17.36 9.30 14.85
CA PHE A 16 17.57 9.97 13.57
C PHE A 16 18.29 9.11 12.55
N ASP A 17 18.91 8.04 13.01
CA ASP A 17 19.71 7.21 12.13
C ASP A 17 18.89 6.31 11.24
N PHE A 18 17.61 6.13 11.54
CA PHE A 18 16.74 5.23 10.77
C PHE A 18 17.46 3.92 10.50
N TYR A 19 17.26 2.97 11.38
CA TYR A 19 18.02 1.71 11.40
C TYR A 19 18.23 1.14 10.02
N ASN A 20 19.36 0.50 9.82
CA ASN A 20 19.75 -0.07 8.53
C ASN A 20 18.74 -1.06 7.97
N GLU A 21 17.98 -1.71 8.82
CA GLU A 21 16.98 -2.68 8.36
C GLU A 21 15.83 -2.05 7.58
N ASP A 22 15.64 -0.74 7.72
CA ASP A 22 14.55 -0.04 7.02
C ASP A 22 15.01 0.61 5.73
N VAL A 23 16.30 0.63 5.47
CA VAL A 23 16.87 1.39 4.36
C VAL A 23 17.82 0.50 3.60
N PRO A 24 17.84 0.60 2.25
CA PRO A 24 18.80 -0.16 1.47
C PRO A 24 20.24 0.16 1.88
N LYS A 25 21.12 -0.80 1.70
CA LYS A 25 22.52 -0.63 2.04
C LYS A 25 23.17 0.45 1.18
N GLY A 26 24.20 1.07 1.71
CA GLY A 26 24.96 2.06 0.97
C GLY A 26 24.60 3.48 1.29
N HIS A 27 23.61 3.70 2.15
CA HIS A 27 23.22 5.04 2.57
C HIS A 27 23.95 5.44 3.85
N ASP A 28 24.43 6.68 3.92
CA ASP A 28 24.92 7.24 5.17
C ASP A 28 23.72 7.78 5.98
N VAL A 29 23.99 8.38 7.13
CA VAL A 29 22.91 8.86 8.01
C VAL A 29 22.01 9.86 7.31
N HIS A 30 22.60 10.79 6.58
CA HIS A 30 21.84 11.84 5.92
C HIS A 30 21.00 11.28 4.78
N SER A 31 21.57 10.42 3.94
CA SER A 31 20.83 9.86 2.83
C SER A 31 19.78 8.85 3.29
N ARG A 32 19.98 8.20 4.44
CA ARG A 32 18.95 7.35 5.02
C ARG A 32 17.73 8.18 5.40
N TYR A 33 17.95 9.33 5.99
CA TYR A 33 16.86 10.24 6.35
C TYR A 33 16.07 10.65 5.11
N GLU A 34 16.79 11.05 4.07
CA GLU A 34 16.13 11.46 2.83
C GLU A 34 15.35 10.31 2.19
N TRP A 35 15.93 9.10 2.19
CA TRP A 35 15.27 7.95 1.62
C TRP A 35 13.96 7.64 2.34
N VAL A 36 13.98 7.67 3.67
CA VAL A 36 12.77 7.40 4.46
C VAL A 36 11.72 8.46 4.18
N LEU A 37 12.09 9.73 4.14
CA LEU A 37 11.13 10.80 3.83
C LEU A 37 10.54 10.63 2.44
N ASP A 38 11.34 10.25 1.46
CA ASP A 38 10.86 10.04 0.10
C ASP A 38 9.85 8.91 0.04
N GLU A 39 10.07 7.84 0.81
CA GLU A 39 9.11 6.74 0.86
C GLU A 39 7.80 7.15 1.53
N MET A 40 7.87 7.98 2.56
CA MET A 40 6.65 8.52 3.18
C MET A 40 5.89 9.41 2.20
N ILE A 41 6.58 10.26 1.48
CA ILE A 41 5.97 11.14 0.49
C ILE A 41 5.32 10.32 -0.61
N PHE A 42 6.02 9.30 -1.10
CA PHE A 42 5.46 8.38 -2.09
C PHE A 42 4.13 7.80 -1.62
N ALA A 43 4.10 7.32 -0.37
CA ALA A 43 2.89 6.73 0.18
C ALA A 43 1.74 7.73 0.24
N PHE A 44 2.00 8.93 0.73
CA PHE A 44 0.94 9.92 0.88
C PHE A 44 0.45 10.44 -0.47
N GLU A 45 1.34 10.65 -1.41
CA GLU A 45 0.93 11.08 -2.75
C GLU A 45 0.05 10.03 -3.42
N HIS A 46 0.38 8.76 -3.23
CA HIS A 46 -0.41 7.67 -3.80
C HIS A 46 -1.77 7.51 -3.15
N LEU A 47 -1.90 7.91 -1.89
CA LEU A 47 -3.19 7.86 -1.20
C LEU A 47 -4.07 9.05 -1.55
N VAL A 48 -3.46 10.20 -1.83
CA VAL A 48 -4.22 11.40 -2.19
C VAL A 48 -4.79 11.28 -3.60
N ASP A 49 -4.01 10.71 -4.52
CA ASP A 49 -4.44 10.54 -5.91
C ASP A 49 -4.15 9.10 -6.30
N ASP A 50 -5.20 8.30 -6.39
CA ASP A 50 -5.08 6.88 -6.71
C ASP A 50 -5.19 6.59 -8.20
N SER A 51 -5.16 7.60 -9.05
CA SER A 51 -5.25 7.40 -10.49
C SER A 51 -4.07 6.59 -11.05
N TRP A 52 -2.97 6.48 -10.31
CA TRP A 52 -1.84 5.64 -10.69
C TRP A 52 -2.22 4.17 -10.87
N GLU A 53 -3.30 3.74 -10.21
CA GLU A 53 -3.76 2.36 -10.34
C GLU A 53 -4.21 2.04 -11.77
N ASN A 54 -4.63 3.05 -12.51
CA ASN A 54 -5.16 2.85 -13.85
C ASN A 54 -4.13 2.31 -14.84
N LYS A 55 -2.85 2.50 -14.57
CA LYS A 55 -1.81 1.98 -15.47
C LYS A 55 -1.71 0.46 -15.46
N TYR A 56 -2.30 -0.17 -14.46
CA TYR A 56 -2.25 -1.63 -14.31
C TYR A 56 -3.47 -2.32 -14.89
N SER A 57 -4.44 -1.57 -15.38
CA SER A 57 -5.63 -2.15 -15.95
C SER A 57 -5.87 -1.60 -17.36
N SER A 58 -6.54 -2.40 -18.17
CA SER A 58 -6.87 -2.00 -19.53
C SER A 58 -8.08 -2.80 -20.00
N GLY A 59 -8.67 -2.34 -21.09
CA GLY A 59 -9.80 -3.01 -21.68
C GLY A 59 -11.12 -2.63 -21.02
N ASP A 60 -12.17 -3.27 -21.44
CA ASP A 60 -13.54 -2.96 -21.02
C ASP A 60 -14.12 -4.11 -20.21
N MET A 61 -14.88 -3.75 -19.19
CA MET A 61 -15.62 -4.73 -18.42
C MET A 61 -16.94 -5.01 -19.09
N ASP A 62 -17.27 -6.28 -19.21
CA ASP A 62 -18.56 -6.71 -19.72
C ASP A 62 -18.98 -7.89 -18.85
N HIS A 63 -19.80 -7.61 -17.86
CA HIS A 63 -20.29 -8.63 -16.94
C HIS A 63 -21.80 -8.65 -16.94
N TYR A 64 -22.35 -9.82 -16.69
CA TYR A 64 -23.77 -9.97 -16.43
C TYR A 64 -23.94 -10.95 -15.28
N SER A 65 -25.09 -10.86 -14.64
CA SER A 65 -25.40 -11.81 -13.56
C SER A 65 -26.42 -12.82 -14.04
N GLU A 66 -26.26 -14.05 -13.56
CA GLU A 66 -27.25 -15.06 -13.85
C GLU A 66 -27.57 -15.85 -12.59
N PRO A 67 -28.82 -16.31 -12.46
CA PRO A 67 -29.23 -17.05 -11.25
C PRO A 67 -28.42 -18.34 -11.14
N CYS A 68 -28.04 -18.70 -9.92
CA CYS A 68 -27.36 -19.96 -9.67
C CYS A 68 -27.97 -20.76 -8.54
N GLN A 69 -28.88 -20.18 -7.76
CA GLN A 69 -29.63 -20.89 -6.75
C GLN A 69 -31.07 -20.38 -6.72
N TRP A 70 -32.00 -21.25 -6.38
CA TRP A 70 -33.43 -20.94 -6.35
C TRP A 70 -34.05 -21.43 -5.05
N ASP A 71 -35.13 -20.79 -4.65
CA ASP A 71 -35.90 -21.24 -3.49
C ASP A 71 -36.95 -22.28 -3.90
N GLU A 72 -37.82 -22.64 -2.92
CA GLU A 72 -38.84 -23.66 -3.17
C GLU A 72 -39.87 -23.21 -4.20
N ASP A 73 -40.08 -21.93 -4.34
CA ASP A 73 -41.04 -21.37 -5.27
C ASP A 73 -40.43 -21.14 -6.65
N GLY A 74 -39.19 -21.51 -6.83
CA GLY A 74 -38.52 -21.33 -8.11
C GLY A 74 -37.99 -19.93 -8.35
N LYS A 75 -37.91 -19.10 -7.31
CA LYS A 75 -37.36 -17.75 -7.43
C LYS A 75 -35.86 -17.77 -7.19
N PRO A 76 -35.10 -17.01 -7.97
CA PRO A 76 -33.65 -16.94 -7.74
C PRO A 76 -33.33 -16.35 -6.39
N THR A 77 -32.43 -16.99 -5.66
CA THR A 77 -31.97 -16.50 -4.36
C THR A 77 -30.51 -16.09 -4.37
N LEU A 78 -29.76 -16.50 -5.39
CA LEU A 78 -28.35 -16.17 -5.50
C LEU A 78 -28.00 -16.05 -6.98
N TYR A 79 -27.21 -15.02 -7.28
CA TYR A 79 -26.74 -14.78 -8.65
C TYR A 79 -25.23 -14.88 -8.68
N SER A 80 -24.69 -15.35 -9.78
CA SER A 80 -23.26 -15.34 -10.01
C SER A 80 -22.94 -14.35 -11.14
N MET A 81 -21.77 -13.76 -11.05
CA MET A 81 -21.29 -12.83 -12.06
C MET A 81 -20.56 -13.59 -13.15
N LYS A 82 -20.90 -13.33 -14.40
CA LYS A 82 -20.28 -13.96 -15.56
C LYS A 82 -19.71 -12.90 -16.48
N GLU A 83 -18.66 -13.29 -17.21
CA GLU A 83 -18.08 -12.41 -18.22
C GLU A 83 -18.87 -12.50 -19.50
N GLY A 84 -19.20 -11.36 -20.07
CA GLY A 84 -19.90 -11.29 -21.34
C GLY A 84 -18.94 -11.45 -22.53
N PRO A 85 -19.51 -11.52 -23.74
CA PRO A 85 -18.69 -11.75 -24.94
C PRO A 85 -17.77 -10.60 -25.30
N ASN A 86 -18.02 -9.40 -24.82
CA ASN A 86 -17.21 -8.22 -25.12
C ASN A 86 -16.24 -7.87 -24.00
N HIS A 87 -16.06 -8.76 -23.03
CA HIS A 87 -15.20 -8.52 -21.89
C HIS A 87 -13.74 -8.62 -22.33
N THR A 88 -13.02 -7.51 -22.22
CA THR A 88 -11.61 -7.44 -22.57
C THR A 88 -10.75 -6.91 -21.42
N TYR A 89 -11.36 -6.69 -20.27
CA TYR A 89 -10.67 -6.12 -19.12
C TYR A 89 -9.53 -7.03 -18.65
N LYS A 90 -8.38 -6.41 -18.40
CA LYS A 90 -7.22 -7.09 -17.85
C LYS A 90 -6.58 -6.21 -16.80
N CYS A 91 -6.04 -6.83 -15.78
CA CYS A 91 -5.36 -6.11 -14.72
C CYS A 91 -4.07 -6.84 -14.37
N ASP A 92 -2.98 -6.09 -14.32
CA ASP A 92 -1.70 -6.60 -13.85
C ASP A 92 -1.71 -6.53 -12.32
N TYR A 93 -2.26 -7.55 -11.69
CA TYR A 93 -2.37 -7.58 -10.23
C TYR A 93 -1.01 -7.63 -9.54
N ASP A 94 -0.03 -8.29 -10.14
CA ASP A 94 1.31 -8.35 -9.54
C ASP A 94 1.94 -6.98 -9.46
N GLY A 95 1.86 -6.21 -10.55
CA GLY A 95 2.37 -4.84 -10.56
C GLY A 95 1.62 -3.95 -9.61
N LEU A 96 0.28 -4.06 -9.59
CA LEU A 96 -0.56 -3.27 -8.70
C LEU A 96 -0.22 -3.55 -7.24
N HIS A 97 -0.11 -4.83 -6.88
CA HIS A 97 0.19 -5.21 -5.51
C HIS A 97 1.60 -4.81 -5.09
N ALA A 98 2.56 -4.83 -6.02
CA ALA A 98 3.91 -4.40 -5.72
C ALA A 98 3.95 -2.90 -5.38
N GLU A 99 3.21 -2.09 -6.12
CA GLU A 99 3.15 -0.66 -5.83
C GLU A 99 2.41 -0.38 -4.54
N TRP A 100 1.30 -1.10 -4.28
CA TRP A 100 0.61 -0.99 -3.00
C TRP A 100 1.50 -1.41 -1.83
N ALA A 101 2.34 -2.44 -2.02
CA ALA A 101 3.27 -2.85 -0.97
C ALA A 101 4.26 -1.73 -0.62
N ARG A 102 4.67 -0.95 -1.62
CA ARG A 102 5.55 0.19 -1.38
C ARG A 102 4.82 1.29 -0.61
N VAL A 103 3.55 1.54 -0.94
CA VAL A 103 2.71 2.49 -0.19
C VAL A 103 2.60 2.04 1.26
N ASP A 104 2.30 0.77 1.49
CA ASP A 104 2.17 0.22 2.84
C ASP A 104 3.46 0.37 3.62
N ASN A 105 4.61 0.16 2.98
CA ASN A 105 5.89 0.32 3.63
C ASN A 105 6.16 1.78 4.01
N GLY A 106 5.78 2.72 3.15
CA GLY A 106 5.89 4.14 3.47
C GLY A 106 5.04 4.52 4.68
N LEU A 107 3.84 3.96 4.79
CA LEU A 107 2.99 4.18 5.96
C LEU A 107 3.58 3.55 7.21
N ARG A 108 4.17 2.37 7.09
CA ARG A 108 4.87 1.72 8.20
C ARG A 108 6.01 2.59 8.70
N LEU A 109 6.80 3.13 7.78
CA LEU A 109 7.92 4.01 8.13
C LEU A 109 7.41 5.29 8.80
N PHE A 110 6.32 5.85 8.30
CA PHE A 110 5.72 7.02 8.93
C PHE A 110 5.34 6.72 10.37
N GLY A 111 4.65 5.61 10.61
CA GLY A 111 4.26 5.23 11.96
C GLY A 111 5.45 5.00 12.87
N LYS A 112 6.51 4.37 12.35
CA LYS A 112 7.69 4.06 13.14
C LYS A 112 8.47 5.32 13.55
N TYR A 113 8.59 6.28 12.63
CA TYR A 113 9.43 7.45 12.85
C TYR A 113 8.65 8.74 13.08
N PHE A 114 7.34 8.63 13.26
CA PHE A 114 6.45 9.78 13.33
C PHE A 114 6.93 10.80 14.35
N ARG A 115 7.33 10.35 15.53
CA ARG A 115 7.71 11.26 16.60
C ARG A 115 9.02 11.98 16.33
N THR A 116 9.87 11.44 15.46
CA THR A 116 11.13 12.08 15.16
C THR A 116 11.01 13.20 14.16
N LEU A 117 9.84 13.32 13.50
CA LEU A 117 9.68 14.31 12.46
C LEU A 117 9.60 15.74 12.98
N TRP A 118 9.26 15.89 14.25
CA TRP A 118 9.20 17.21 14.84
C TRP A 118 9.70 17.27 16.29
N ASP A 119 10.47 16.31 16.67
CA ASP A 119 11.19 16.38 17.92
C ASP A 119 12.65 16.77 17.65
#